data_62fade8d64f63a72c3521962981fd158
#
_entry.id   62fade8d64f63a72c3521962981fd158
#
_cell.length_a   1.000
_cell.length_b   1.000
_cell.length_c   1.000
_cell.angle_alpha   90.00
_cell.angle_beta   90.00
_cell.angle_gamma   90.00
#
_symmetry.space_group_name_H-M   'P 1'
#
loop_
_entity.id
_entity.type
_entity.pdbx_description
1 polymer ?
#
loop_
_entity_poly.entity_id
_entity_poly.type
_entity_poly.pdbx_seq_one_letter_code
_entity_poly.pdbx_strand_id
1 'polypeptide(L)'
;MSIDNWKEYVGPYHKYVTGEVYTESEWDPRKSFRLVKYKDRGPSYFKYVEQKQYVKKPDGTRKLKMNPLTKFDLYTKPIPIIRIPTQAELDAGKMTRYFSYKRNEPHIFFVEISPNQTIDFYRDNTGINQYLYELIEVPWKINGSEYDVLDKNGYLVSPGVVDTNNRIILRITKKISIFGSIVNNPRQFTIYDTTLKLV
;
A
#
# COMPACT_ATOMS: atom_id res chain seq x y z
N MET A 1 5.33 11.45 36.92
CA MET A 1 4.59 11.92 35.75
C MET A 1 4.44 10.75 34.80
N SER A 2 3.23 10.33 34.54
CA SER A 2 2.91 9.16 33.74
C SER A 2 3.19 9.45 32.26
N ILE A 3 4.00 8.59 31.61
CA ILE A 3 4.46 8.74 30.23
C ILE A 3 3.42 8.20 29.22
N ASP A 4 2.15 8.16 29.58
CA ASP A 4 1.16 7.33 28.88
C ASP A 4 0.34 8.04 27.80
N ASN A 5 0.70 9.25 27.37
CA ASN A 5 0.01 9.97 26.30
C ASN A 5 0.98 10.47 25.23
N TRP A 6 1.56 9.55 24.46
CA TRP A 6 2.25 9.92 23.23
C TRP A 6 1.22 10.39 22.20
N LYS A 7 1.14 11.70 22.01
CA LYS A 7 0.38 12.28 20.89
C LYS A 7 1.36 12.73 19.84
N GLU A 8 1.03 12.49 18.59
CA GLU A 8 1.75 13.09 17.48
C GLU A 8 1.60 14.60 17.54
N TYR A 9 2.72 15.30 17.52
CA TYR A 9 2.73 16.75 17.49
C TYR A 9 2.81 17.25 16.04
N VAL A 10 1.81 18.00 15.63
CA VAL A 10 1.75 18.67 14.34
C VAL A 10 1.70 20.17 14.62
N GLY A 11 2.83 20.86 14.48
CA GLY A 11 2.94 22.29 14.75
C GLY A 11 4.37 22.80 14.59
N PRO A 12 4.59 24.12 14.82
CA PRO A 12 5.91 24.71 14.78
C PRO A 12 6.78 24.14 15.90
N TYR A 13 8.05 23.96 15.64
CA TYR A 13 9.02 23.49 16.64
C TYR A 13 10.36 24.21 16.49
N HIS A 14 11.14 24.23 17.56
CA HIS A 14 12.51 24.70 17.53
C HIS A 14 13.47 23.63 18.03
N LYS A 15 14.71 23.70 17.57
CA LYS A 15 15.76 22.75 17.91
C LYS A 15 16.96 23.48 18.53
N TYR A 16 17.41 23.00 19.68
CA TYR A 16 18.65 23.47 20.29
C TYR A 16 19.89 22.85 19.65
N VAL A 17 21.04 23.53 19.86
CA VAL A 17 22.35 23.03 19.42
C VAL A 17 22.68 21.69 20.07
N THR A 18 22.15 21.42 21.27
CA THR A 18 22.25 20.13 21.96
C THR A 18 21.50 18.99 21.28
N GLY A 19 20.70 19.29 20.25
CA GLY A 19 19.88 18.32 19.51
C GLY A 19 18.48 18.10 20.10
N GLU A 20 18.16 18.70 21.22
CA GLU A 20 16.83 18.65 21.81
C GLU A 20 15.84 19.47 20.99
N VAL A 21 14.61 18.95 20.87
CA VAL A 21 13.53 19.57 20.08
C VAL A 21 12.36 19.83 21.00
N TYR A 22 11.75 20.98 20.87
CA TYR A 22 10.59 21.41 21.66
C TYR A 22 9.47 21.93 20.76
N THR A 23 8.24 21.86 21.23
CA THR A 23 7.09 22.49 20.57
C THR A 23 7.26 24.00 20.54
N GLU A 24 6.49 24.67 19.69
CA GLU A 24 6.52 26.11 19.41
C GLU A 24 7.78 26.55 18.64
N SER A 25 7.66 27.67 17.92
CA SER A 25 8.79 28.25 17.15
C SER A 25 9.86 28.86 18.03
N GLU A 26 9.50 29.28 19.23
CA GLU A 26 10.38 29.87 20.23
C GLU A 26 10.12 29.24 21.63
N TRP A 27 11.14 29.28 22.49
CA TRP A 27 11.02 28.70 23.82
C TRP A 27 10.08 29.51 24.70
N ASP A 28 9.01 28.87 25.19
CA ASP A 28 8.13 29.39 26.22
C ASP A 28 8.03 28.35 27.35
N PRO A 29 8.48 28.70 28.59
CA PRO A 29 8.51 27.75 29.70
C PRO A 29 7.13 27.24 30.13
N ARG A 30 6.05 27.89 29.70
CA ARG A 30 4.67 27.51 30.04
C ARG A 30 4.02 26.64 28.94
N LYS A 31 4.52 26.72 27.71
CA LYS A 31 3.89 26.09 26.51
C LYS A 31 4.77 25.07 25.82
N SER A 32 6.10 25.26 25.92
CA SER A 32 7.02 24.37 25.20
C SER A 32 7.19 23.03 25.92
N PHE A 33 6.94 21.95 25.22
CA PHE A 33 7.15 20.59 25.68
C PHE A 33 8.26 19.93 24.85
N ARG A 34 9.08 19.11 25.49
CA ARG A 34 10.12 18.39 24.80
C ARG A 34 9.50 17.35 23.85
N LEU A 35 9.90 17.43 22.59
CA LEU A 35 9.55 16.45 21.57
C LEU A 35 10.59 15.34 21.52
N VAL A 36 10.14 14.12 21.39
CA VAL A 36 11.01 12.96 21.20
C VAL A 36 10.85 12.49 19.77
N LYS A 37 11.95 12.29 19.07
CA LYS A 37 11.93 11.79 17.70
C LYS A 37 11.16 10.47 17.66
N TYR A 38 10.13 10.42 16.82
CA TYR A 38 9.45 9.19 16.53
C TYR A 38 10.46 8.20 15.91
N LYS A 39 10.71 7.13 16.62
CA LYS A 39 11.50 6.03 16.09
C LYS A 39 10.51 5.05 15.47
N ASP A 40 10.47 5.00 14.16
CA ASP A 40 9.80 3.91 13.46
C ASP A 40 10.50 2.61 13.84
N ARG A 41 9.89 1.88 14.75
CA ARG A 41 10.41 0.60 15.22
C ARG A 41 9.92 -0.57 14.36
N GLY A 42 9.40 -0.29 13.17
CA GLY A 42 8.90 -1.31 12.25
C GLY A 42 7.75 -2.14 12.86
N PRO A 43 7.68 -3.45 12.58
CA PRO A 43 6.57 -4.30 13.04
C PRO A 43 6.34 -4.33 14.57
N SER A 44 7.29 -3.86 15.37
CA SER A 44 7.13 -3.74 16.82
C SER A 44 6.20 -2.59 17.25
N TYR A 45 5.84 -1.69 16.34
CA TYR A 45 4.86 -0.62 16.60
C TYR A 45 3.51 -1.19 17.07
N PHE A 46 3.10 -2.32 16.51
CA PHE A 46 1.86 -2.99 16.92
C PHE A 46 1.90 -3.63 18.31
N LYS A 47 3.07 -3.82 18.89
CA LYS A 47 3.19 -4.33 20.27
C LYS A 47 2.84 -3.29 21.33
N TYR A 48 2.79 -2.00 20.99
CA TYR A 48 2.46 -0.93 21.94
C TYR A 48 0.98 -0.78 22.22
N VAL A 49 0.12 -1.42 21.45
CA VAL A 49 -1.32 -1.51 21.77
C VAL A 49 -1.61 -2.64 22.76
N GLU A 50 -0.61 -3.40 23.20
CA GLU A 50 -0.75 -4.28 24.34
C GLU A 50 -1.06 -3.42 25.58
N GLN A 51 -2.33 -3.23 25.85
CA GLN A 51 -2.77 -2.81 27.17
C GLN A 51 -2.19 -3.83 28.14
N LYS A 52 -1.17 -3.44 28.89
CA LYS A 52 -0.60 -4.26 29.97
C LYS A 52 -1.67 -4.45 31.02
N GLN A 53 -2.50 -5.47 30.86
CA GLN A 53 -3.47 -5.86 31.86
C GLN A 53 -2.73 -6.62 32.97
N TYR A 54 -2.73 -6.06 34.14
CA TYR A 54 -2.22 -6.74 35.33
C TYR A 54 -3.34 -7.48 36.01
N VAL A 55 -3.14 -8.75 36.24
CA VAL A 55 -4.02 -9.55 37.12
C VAL A 55 -3.43 -9.53 38.51
N LYS A 56 -4.23 -9.09 39.49
CA LYS A 56 -3.83 -9.13 40.89
C LYS A 56 -3.87 -10.59 41.37
N LYS A 57 -2.74 -11.09 41.82
CA LYS A 57 -2.67 -12.42 42.43
C LYS A 57 -3.25 -12.41 43.85
N PRO A 58 -3.62 -13.57 44.42
CA PRO A 58 -4.09 -13.67 45.79
C PRO A 58 -3.10 -13.12 46.83
N ASP A 59 -1.80 -13.16 46.54
CA ASP A 59 -0.72 -12.63 47.35
C ASP A 59 -0.57 -11.09 47.30
N GLY A 60 -1.47 -10.42 46.56
CA GLY A 60 -1.41 -8.97 46.34
C GLY A 60 -0.46 -8.49 45.29
N THR A 61 0.42 -9.34 44.75
CA THR A 61 1.32 -8.98 43.65
C THR A 61 0.60 -8.88 42.31
N ARG A 62 1.12 -8.10 41.39
CA ARG A 62 0.55 -7.94 40.05
C ARG A 62 1.34 -8.80 39.05
N LYS A 63 0.66 -9.75 38.42
CA LYS A 63 1.21 -10.48 37.28
C LYS A 63 0.76 -9.80 35.99
N LEU A 64 1.72 -9.57 35.09
CA LEU A 64 1.40 -9.11 33.74
C LEU A 64 0.58 -10.18 33.04
N LYS A 65 -0.66 -9.87 32.66
CA LYS A 65 -1.44 -10.74 31.79
C LYS A 65 -0.93 -10.51 30.39
N MET A 66 -0.08 -11.41 29.90
CA MET A 66 0.23 -11.44 28.47
C MET A 66 -1.06 -11.81 27.75
N ASN A 67 -1.68 -10.87 27.08
CA ASN A 67 -2.73 -11.22 26.14
C ASN A 67 -2.11 -12.09 25.05
N PRO A 68 -2.72 -13.23 24.74
CA PRO A 68 -2.34 -13.92 23.51
C PRO A 68 -2.49 -12.93 22.36
N LEU A 69 -1.54 -12.99 21.44
CA LEU A 69 -1.39 -12.22 20.22
C LEU A 69 -2.59 -11.32 19.89
N THR A 70 -2.38 -10.01 19.86
CA THR A 70 -3.44 -9.09 19.48
C THR A 70 -3.90 -9.46 18.07
N LYS A 71 -5.17 -9.22 17.75
CA LYS A 71 -5.74 -9.49 16.42
C LYS A 71 -4.92 -8.92 15.25
N PHE A 72 -4.05 -7.94 15.50
CA PHE A 72 -3.17 -7.31 14.53
C PHE A 72 -2.01 -8.20 14.06
N ASP A 73 -1.59 -9.18 14.85
CA ASP A 73 -0.55 -10.15 14.47
C ASP A 73 -1.05 -11.16 13.42
N LEU A 74 -2.37 -11.20 13.18
CA LEU A 74 -3.01 -12.06 12.20
C LEU A 74 -3.10 -11.42 10.80
N TYR A 75 -2.84 -10.11 10.67
CA TYR A 75 -2.86 -9.46 9.36
C TYR A 75 -1.65 -9.85 8.53
N THR A 76 -1.93 -10.28 7.31
CA THR A 76 -0.92 -10.62 6.32
C THR A 76 -0.52 -9.38 5.51
N LYS A 77 0.70 -9.40 4.99
CA LYS A 77 1.15 -8.43 4.00
C LYS A 77 0.77 -8.93 2.60
N PRO A 78 0.49 -8.03 1.65
CA PRO A 78 0.38 -8.43 0.25
C PRO A 78 1.67 -9.11 -0.23
N ILE A 79 1.55 -10.24 -0.91
CA ILE A 79 2.68 -11.01 -1.43
C ILE A 79 2.83 -10.69 -2.91
N PRO A 80 3.97 -10.15 -3.35
CA PRO A 80 4.20 -9.85 -4.75
C PRO A 80 4.22 -11.13 -5.59
N ILE A 81 3.64 -11.06 -6.77
CA ILE A 81 3.68 -12.12 -7.77
C ILE A 81 4.07 -11.57 -9.13
N ILE A 82 4.47 -12.45 -10.03
CA ILE A 82 4.51 -12.18 -11.46
C ILE A 82 3.21 -12.74 -12.04
N ARG A 83 2.32 -11.83 -12.46
CA ARG A 83 1.04 -12.21 -13.07
C ARG A 83 1.30 -12.79 -14.46
N ILE A 84 0.70 -13.95 -14.74
CA ILE A 84 0.65 -14.55 -16.07
C ILE A 84 -0.82 -14.70 -16.45
N PRO A 85 -1.25 -14.28 -17.66
CA PRO A 85 -2.60 -14.48 -18.13
C PRO A 85 -2.97 -15.97 -18.17
N THR A 86 -4.18 -16.29 -17.77
CA THR A 86 -4.75 -17.63 -17.94
C THR A 86 -5.23 -17.82 -19.38
N GLN A 87 -5.41 -19.07 -19.82
CA GLN A 87 -5.93 -19.35 -21.16
C GLN A 87 -7.29 -18.67 -21.39
N ALA A 88 -8.18 -18.69 -20.40
CA ALA A 88 -9.48 -18.01 -20.47
C ALA A 88 -9.36 -16.50 -20.66
N GLU A 89 -8.36 -15.86 -20.05
CA GLU A 89 -8.10 -14.41 -20.23
C GLU A 89 -7.51 -14.11 -21.61
N LEU A 90 -6.65 -15.01 -22.13
CA LEU A 90 -6.12 -14.93 -23.49
C LEU A 90 -7.26 -15.03 -24.51
N ASP A 91 -8.14 -16.00 -24.34
CA ASP A 91 -9.30 -16.22 -25.21
C ASP A 91 -10.29 -15.05 -25.13
N ALA A 92 -10.46 -14.48 -23.94
CA ALA A 92 -11.30 -13.29 -23.73
C ALA A 92 -10.64 -11.98 -24.23
N GLY A 93 -9.34 -12.00 -24.56
CA GLY A 93 -8.57 -10.84 -25.01
C GLY A 93 -8.40 -9.72 -23.98
N LYS A 94 -8.67 -10.01 -22.73
CA LYS A 94 -8.58 -9.06 -21.59
C LYS A 94 -8.34 -9.78 -20.28
N MET A 95 -7.69 -9.11 -19.34
CA MET A 95 -7.49 -9.57 -17.97
C MET A 95 -7.65 -8.43 -16.98
N THR A 96 -7.77 -8.74 -15.71
CA THR A 96 -7.65 -7.77 -14.64
C THR A 96 -6.35 -8.03 -13.88
N ARG A 97 -5.55 -6.98 -13.75
CA ARG A 97 -4.33 -6.98 -12.93
C ARG A 97 -4.67 -6.35 -11.58
N TYR A 98 -4.12 -6.90 -10.52
CA TYR A 98 -4.37 -6.45 -9.16
C TYR A 98 -3.08 -5.96 -8.55
N PHE A 99 -3.11 -4.75 -8.00
CA PHE A 99 -1.95 -4.17 -7.33
C PHE A 99 -2.32 -3.76 -5.93
N SER A 100 -1.38 -3.92 -5.02
CA SER A 100 -1.50 -3.42 -3.67
C SER A 100 -0.36 -2.48 -3.35
N TYR A 101 -0.67 -1.41 -2.63
CA TYR A 101 0.31 -0.45 -2.19
C TYR A 101 0.03 0.01 -0.76
N LYS A 102 1.10 0.47 -0.10
CA LYS A 102 0.98 1.05 1.24
C LYS A 102 0.43 2.47 1.13
N ARG A 103 -0.68 2.77 1.81
CA ARG A 103 -1.40 4.06 1.69
C ARG A 103 -0.53 5.28 1.95
N ASN A 104 0.28 5.23 3.02
CA ASN A 104 1.11 6.36 3.43
C ASN A 104 2.46 6.43 2.71
N GLU A 105 2.88 5.33 2.08
CA GLU A 105 4.22 5.18 1.47
C GLU A 105 4.14 4.34 0.20
N PRO A 106 3.36 4.76 -0.81
CA PRO A 106 3.16 3.97 -2.04
C PRO A 106 4.46 3.76 -2.82
N HIS A 107 5.42 4.67 -2.69
CA HIS A 107 6.74 4.57 -3.32
C HIS A 107 7.66 3.52 -2.68
N ILE A 108 7.39 3.13 -1.41
CA ILE A 108 8.18 2.09 -0.71
C ILE A 108 7.60 0.71 -0.98
N PHE A 109 6.28 0.62 -1.06
CA PHE A 109 5.61 -0.66 -1.27
C PHE A 109 4.48 -0.51 -2.28
N PHE A 110 4.73 -1.01 -3.48
CA PHE A 110 3.77 -1.13 -4.57
C PHE A 110 4.05 -2.44 -5.30
N VAL A 111 3.12 -3.40 -5.29
CA VAL A 111 3.32 -4.74 -5.82
C VAL A 111 2.11 -5.25 -6.57
N GLU A 112 2.33 -6.07 -7.59
CA GLU A 112 1.27 -6.86 -8.22
C GLU A 112 0.98 -8.10 -7.37
N ILE A 113 -0.31 -8.40 -7.17
CA ILE A 113 -0.79 -9.51 -6.33
C ILE A 113 -1.70 -10.43 -7.12
N SER A 114 -1.90 -11.66 -6.63
CA SER A 114 -2.79 -12.62 -7.27
C SER A 114 -4.27 -12.25 -7.08
N PRO A 115 -5.16 -12.70 -7.99
CA PRO A 115 -6.61 -12.55 -7.78
C PRO A 115 -7.09 -13.16 -6.46
N ASN A 116 -6.46 -14.25 -6.02
CA ASN A 116 -6.83 -14.90 -4.75
C ASN A 116 -6.52 -14.03 -3.55
N GLN A 117 -5.45 -13.23 -3.59
CA GLN A 117 -5.12 -12.31 -2.50
C GLN A 117 -6.11 -11.14 -2.39
N THR A 118 -6.88 -10.83 -3.44
CA THR A 118 -7.91 -9.79 -3.34
C THR A 118 -8.98 -10.15 -2.32
N ILE A 119 -9.26 -11.45 -2.15
CA ILE A 119 -10.19 -11.95 -1.14
C ILE A 119 -9.72 -11.60 0.27
N ASP A 120 -8.39 -11.61 0.49
CA ASP A 120 -7.81 -11.32 1.79
C ASP A 120 -7.98 -9.84 2.20
N PHE A 121 -8.22 -8.94 1.25
CA PHE A 121 -8.59 -7.55 1.55
C PHE A 121 -9.99 -7.42 2.16
N TYR A 122 -10.87 -8.37 1.88
CA TYR A 122 -12.27 -8.33 2.35
C TYR A 122 -12.49 -9.23 3.58
N ARG A 123 -11.45 -9.93 4.06
CA ARG A 123 -11.52 -10.74 5.27
C ARG A 123 -11.28 -9.90 6.51
N ASP A 124 -12.29 -9.83 7.36
CA ASP A 124 -12.17 -9.18 8.65
C ASP A 124 -11.18 -9.91 9.57
N ASN A 125 -10.27 -9.16 10.17
CA ASN A 125 -9.37 -9.56 11.25
C ASN A 125 -8.25 -10.57 10.94
N THR A 126 -8.22 -11.20 9.75
CA THR A 126 -7.22 -12.23 9.40
C THR A 126 -6.58 -12.03 8.04
N GLY A 127 -7.10 -11.10 7.25
CA GLY A 127 -6.63 -10.81 5.91
C GLY A 127 -5.59 -9.70 5.85
N ILE A 128 -5.50 -9.06 4.69
CA ILE A 128 -4.61 -7.91 4.49
C ILE A 128 -5.19 -6.68 5.19
N ASN A 129 -4.34 -5.97 5.91
CA ASN A 129 -4.78 -4.80 6.68
C ASN A 129 -5.16 -3.63 5.75
N GLN A 130 -6.46 -3.38 5.61
CA GLN A 130 -7.03 -2.31 4.77
C GLN A 130 -6.70 -0.89 5.24
N TYR A 131 -6.31 -0.70 6.50
CA TYR A 131 -5.85 0.59 7.00
C TYR A 131 -4.43 0.93 6.53
N LEU A 132 -3.61 -0.08 6.28
CA LEU A 132 -2.23 0.07 5.82
C LEU A 132 -2.10 -0.04 4.31
N TYR A 133 -2.88 -0.92 3.68
CA TYR A 133 -2.76 -1.24 2.27
C TYR A 133 -4.04 -0.89 1.51
N GLU A 134 -3.88 -0.58 0.26
CA GLU A 134 -4.98 -0.33 -0.68
C GLU A 134 -4.85 -1.26 -1.87
N LEU A 135 -5.99 -1.65 -2.44
CA LEU A 135 -6.11 -2.49 -3.62
C LEU A 135 -6.48 -1.64 -4.82
N ILE A 136 -5.83 -1.89 -5.95
CA ILE A 136 -6.19 -1.31 -7.24
C ILE A 136 -6.45 -2.45 -8.23
N GLU A 137 -7.59 -2.37 -8.90
CA GLU A 137 -7.94 -3.21 -10.03
C GLU A 137 -7.65 -2.47 -11.32
N VAL A 138 -6.85 -3.08 -12.18
CA VAL A 138 -6.40 -2.50 -13.43
C VAL A 138 -6.88 -3.37 -14.59
N PRO A 139 -7.90 -2.93 -15.33
CA PRO A 139 -8.31 -3.63 -16.54
C PRO A 139 -7.17 -3.55 -17.58
N TRP A 140 -6.85 -4.67 -18.18
CA TRP A 140 -5.75 -4.78 -19.14
C TRP A 140 -6.23 -5.48 -20.40
N LYS A 141 -5.98 -4.87 -21.56
CA LYS A 141 -6.34 -5.44 -22.85
C LYS A 141 -5.19 -6.27 -23.37
N ILE A 142 -5.47 -7.48 -23.87
CA ILE A 142 -4.47 -8.44 -24.33
C ILE A 142 -4.47 -8.56 -25.86
N ASN A 143 -5.67 -8.63 -26.45
CA ASN A 143 -5.85 -8.92 -27.87
C ASN A 143 -6.65 -7.82 -28.58
N GLY A 144 -6.41 -7.66 -29.90
CA GLY A 144 -7.02 -6.66 -30.76
C GLY A 144 -5.98 -6.01 -31.65
N SER A 145 -6.36 -4.92 -32.35
CA SER A 145 -5.42 -4.09 -33.12
C SER A 145 -4.36 -3.50 -32.20
N GLU A 146 -3.12 -3.36 -32.67
CA GLU A 146 -2.03 -2.79 -31.86
C GLU A 146 -2.37 -1.36 -31.44
N TYR A 147 -2.74 -0.53 -32.41
CA TYR A 147 -3.08 0.88 -32.23
C TYR A 147 -4.55 1.14 -32.53
N ASP A 148 -5.02 2.30 -32.12
CA ASP A 148 -6.38 2.78 -32.39
C ASP A 148 -6.65 2.82 -33.90
N VAL A 149 -7.77 2.26 -34.32
CA VAL A 149 -8.25 2.30 -35.69
C VAL A 149 -9.20 3.46 -35.83
N LEU A 150 -8.88 4.41 -36.68
CA LEU A 150 -9.68 5.58 -36.97
C LEU A 150 -10.38 5.47 -38.33
N ASP A 151 -11.53 6.09 -38.49
CA ASP A 151 -12.18 6.24 -39.78
C ASP A 151 -11.54 7.38 -40.63
N LYS A 152 -12.07 7.60 -41.83
CA LYS A 152 -11.59 8.65 -42.76
C LYS A 152 -11.74 10.07 -42.16
N ASN A 153 -12.59 10.25 -41.17
CA ASN A 153 -12.86 11.52 -40.51
C ASN A 153 -12.08 11.67 -39.19
N GLY A 154 -11.28 10.65 -38.80
CA GLY A 154 -10.51 10.65 -37.57
C GLY A 154 -11.30 10.18 -36.35
N TYR A 155 -12.48 9.63 -36.51
CA TYR A 155 -13.24 9.07 -35.39
C TYR A 155 -12.75 7.65 -35.05
N LEU A 156 -12.74 7.34 -33.76
CA LEU A 156 -12.31 6.04 -33.25
C LEU A 156 -13.32 4.96 -33.66
N VAL A 157 -12.89 4.01 -34.48
CA VAL A 157 -13.67 2.83 -34.88
C VAL A 157 -13.44 1.68 -33.90
N SER A 158 -12.17 1.44 -33.58
CA SER A 158 -11.80 0.36 -32.65
C SER A 158 -10.60 0.78 -31.83
N PRO A 159 -10.67 0.65 -30.49
CA PRO A 159 -9.55 1.01 -29.63
C PRO A 159 -8.44 -0.02 -29.74
N GLY A 160 -7.21 0.45 -29.92
CA GLY A 160 -6.00 -0.36 -29.94
C GLY A 160 -5.65 -0.92 -28.56
N VAL A 161 -4.90 -2.01 -28.55
CA VAL A 161 -4.46 -2.65 -27.30
C VAL A 161 -3.44 -1.78 -26.58
N VAL A 162 -2.40 -1.36 -27.30
CA VAL A 162 -1.30 -0.56 -26.75
C VAL A 162 -1.80 0.82 -26.31
N ASP A 163 -2.62 1.47 -27.14
CA ASP A 163 -3.16 2.78 -26.81
C ASP A 163 -4.11 2.73 -25.61
N THR A 164 -4.93 1.68 -25.52
CA THR A 164 -5.81 1.46 -24.37
C THR A 164 -5.03 1.28 -23.08
N ASN A 165 -4.01 0.41 -23.09
CA ASN A 165 -3.17 0.16 -21.92
C ASN A 165 -2.37 1.40 -21.53
N ASN A 166 -1.86 2.17 -22.51
CA ASN A 166 -1.21 3.45 -22.26
C ASN A 166 -2.15 4.45 -21.55
N ARG A 167 -3.37 4.61 -22.05
CA ARG A 167 -4.36 5.48 -21.40
C ARG A 167 -4.65 5.05 -19.95
N ILE A 168 -4.69 3.74 -19.68
CA ILE A 168 -4.85 3.19 -18.33
C ILE A 168 -3.65 3.54 -17.46
N ILE A 169 -2.43 3.29 -17.96
CA ILE A 169 -1.18 3.63 -17.26
C ILE A 169 -1.18 5.10 -16.88
N LEU A 170 -1.38 6.00 -17.87
CA LEU A 170 -1.38 7.44 -17.64
C LEU A 170 -2.43 7.91 -16.64
N ARG A 171 -3.65 7.34 -16.72
CA ARG A 171 -4.74 7.68 -15.81
C ARG A 171 -4.43 7.30 -14.37
N ILE A 172 -3.84 6.11 -14.15
CA ILE A 172 -3.50 5.65 -12.81
C ILE A 172 -2.27 6.39 -12.28
N THR A 173 -1.24 6.62 -13.12
CA THR A 173 -0.04 7.37 -12.75
C THR A 173 -0.34 8.79 -12.28
N LYS A 174 -1.37 9.44 -12.82
CA LYS A 174 -1.84 10.74 -12.31
C LYS A 174 -2.31 10.70 -10.85
N LYS A 175 -2.78 9.55 -10.38
CA LYS A 175 -3.24 9.35 -9.00
C LYS A 175 -2.13 8.78 -8.12
N ILE A 176 -1.35 7.86 -8.67
CA ILE A 176 -0.31 7.10 -7.97
C ILE A 176 0.93 7.11 -8.84
N SER A 177 1.81 8.08 -8.60
CA SER A 177 2.97 8.37 -9.48
C SER A 177 3.88 7.16 -9.70
N ILE A 178 4.07 6.33 -8.69
CA ILE A 178 4.92 5.12 -8.76
C ILE A 178 4.41 4.09 -9.77
N PHE A 179 3.09 4.08 -10.07
CA PHE A 179 2.49 3.10 -10.96
C PHE A 179 3.15 3.07 -12.33
N GLY A 180 3.36 4.24 -12.95
CA GLY A 180 3.99 4.35 -14.26
C GLY A 180 5.46 3.92 -14.31
N SER A 181 6.15 3.93 -13.18
CA SER A 181 7.52 3.42 -13.10
C SER A 181 7.57 1.88 -13.07
N ILE A 182 6.54 1.25 -12.50
CA ILE A 182 6.46 -0.22 -12.35
C ILE A 182 5.76 -0.84 -13.55
N VAL A 183 4.64 -0.23 -13.98
CA VAL A 183 3.85 -0.68 -15.13
C VAL A 183 4.09 0.31 -16.28
N ASN A 184 5.23 0.16 -16.95
CA ASN A 184 5.68 1.05 -18.00
C ASN A 184 5.61 0.45 -19.42
N ASN A 185 5.33 -0.84 -19.54
CA ASN A 185 5.22 -1.53 -20.83
C ASN A 185 3.74 -1.80 -21.19
N PRO A 186 3.10 -0.97 -22.06
CA PRO A 186 1.71 -1.17 -22.46
C PRO A 186 1.49 -2.40 -23.32
N ARG A 187 2.57 -3.00 -23.87
CA ARG A 187 2.53 -4.25 -24.63
C ARG A 187 2.59 -5.50 -23.75
N GLN A 188 2.90 -5.33 -22.46
CA GLN A 188 3.06 -6.48 -21.55
C GLN A 188 1.83 -7.40 -21.58
N PHE A 189 2.06 -8.69 -21.74
CA PHE A 189 1.05 -9.75 -21.88
C PHE A 189 0.17 -9.67 -23.14
N THR A 190 0.41 -8.75 -24.03
CA THR A 190 -0.31 -8.67 -25.30
C THR A 190 0.33 -9.56 -26.36
N ILE A 191 -0.37 -9.81 -27.44
CA ILE A 191 0.19 -10.51 -28.60
C ILE A 191 1.39 -9.77 -29.24
N TYR A 192 1.59 -8.50 -28.88
CA TYR A 192 2.68 -7.63 -29.33
C TYR A 192 3.83 -7.56 -28.31
N ASP A 193 3.76 -8.34 -27.24
CA ASP A 193 4.84 -8.38 -26.24
C ASP A 193 6.00 -9.24 -26.73
N THR A 194 7.03 -8.58 -27.24
CA THR A 194 8.25 -9.22 -27.72
C THR A 194 9.16 -9.72 -26.59
N THR A 195 8.86 -9.39 -25.34
CA THR A 195 9.66 -9.78 -24.16
C THR A 195 9.23 -11.14 -23.62
N LEU A 196 7.98 -11.55 -23.87
CA LEU A 196 7.49 -12.88 -23.57
C LEU A 196 7.95 -13.83 -24.69
N LYS A 197 9.12 -14.43 -24.51
CA LYS A 197 9.42 -15.66 -25.26
C LYS A 197 8.47 -16.71 -24.72
N LEU A 198 7.45 -17.06 -25.53
CA LEU A 198 6.62 -18.23 -25.29
C LEU A 198 7.58 -19.44 -25.22
N VAL A 199 7.72 -19.99 -24.02
CA VAL A 199 8.42 -21.24 -23.78
C VAL A 199 7.48 -22.39 -24.07
#